data_821f46352ff0b0980675179d28f16191
#
_entry.id   821f46352ff0b0980675179d28f16191
#
_cell.length_a   1.000
_cell.length_b   1.000
_cell.length_c   1.000
_cell.angle_alpha   90.00
_cell.angle_beta   90.00
_cell.angle_gamma   90.00
#
_symmetry.space_group_name_H-M   'P 1'
#
loop_
_entity.id
_entity.type
_entity.pdbx_description
1 polymer ?
#
loop_
_entity_poly.entity_id
_entity_poly.type
_entity_poly.pdbx_seq_one_letter_code
_entity_poly.pdbx_strand_id
1 'polypeptide(L)'
;MFKMNLARVSRRIGLGTTEEFSSHTNIEGIIKNSLESHVVFKGLPSLHGAIEMWPSEKEFDLNQRIGRLVKRRTESDAIDKRKLSDQEREIARELNWKKFSVDKMDQYRFFHAGQYATNQVKLRLSYFWLNHFTVGAKEVTPQLISDYWENVMLSGLDGTFSDLLYNAITHPAMLTYLDNIYNIGPNSPKAQKCGSKAGTSSCVVGLNDNLGRELLELHTVSPVAGYSEDDITNCAKVLAGWGNIFDKNSWSTKPADFRQPWDNNQSEPGRKLVLGKEIPTGKKGLRVLTDFLASHPDTKRFLSKKIITHFCGEKYAQDHSKQLVDLWTKTNGDLKELHSKVMQMSITSNEKVFLWPTTWCFQVARVTGANIAAGFNEIGEDNMRSHIIDPSRIMSEMGHDFWAERQPNGFSDLKDDWISTEHIDRRIRYAGLLFDFGRPKKDTNYIINQHIKMPALRNKLLSIGNERTRFIATLCSPEMMEV
;
A
#
# COMPACT_ATOMS: atom_id res chain seq x y z
N MET A 1 -13.36 38.23 -7.46
CA MET A 1 -12.39 37.17 -7.05
C MET A 1 -13.20 36.07 -6.37
N PHE A 2 -13.40 34.94 -7.03
CA PHE A 2 -14.11 33.80 -6.41
C PHE A 2 -13.27 33.30 -5.23
N LYS A 3 -13.83 33.36 -4.02
CA LYS A 3 -13.17 32.84 -2.83
C LYS A 3 -12.95 31.33 -2.99
N MET A 4 -11.70 30.89 -3.01
CA MET A 4 -11.31 29.48 -3.17
C MET A 4 -12.03 28.62 -2.10
N ASN A 5 -12.70 27.57 -2.53
CA ASN A 5 -13.37 26.65 -1.61
C ASN A 5 -12.38 25.63 -1.05
N LEU A 6 -11.66 25.99 0.00
CA LEU A 6 -10.64 25.14 0.63
C LEU A 6 -11.19 23.79 1.08
N ALA A 7 -12.43 23.73 1.56
CA ALA A 7 -13.04 22.47 1.97
C ALA A 7 -13.22 21.50 0.78
N ARG A 8 -13.56 22.02 -0.41
CA ARG A 8 -13.60 21.19 -1.62
C ARG A 8 -12.21 20.76 -2.06
N VAL A 9 -11.26 21.71 -2.08
CA VAL A 9 -9.87 21.41 -2.46
C VAL A 9 -9.30 20.35 -1.56
N SER A 10 -9.41 20.49 -0.22
CA SER A 10 -8.85 19.54 0.74
C SER A 10 -9.46 18.14 0.64
N ARG A 11 -10.71 18.01 0.24
CA ARG A 11 -11.32 16.70 0.00
C ARG A 11 -10.94 16.11 -1.36
N ARG A 12 -10.78 16.95 -2.39
CA ARG A 12 -10.40 16.51 -3.74
C ARG A 12 -8.99 15.94 -3.81
N ILE A 13 -8.02 16.62 -3.22
CA ILE A 13 -6.61 16.26 -3.34
C ILE A 13 -5.96 15.78 -2.04
N GLY A 14 -6.62 15.98 -0.90
CA GLY A 14 -6.11 15.62 0.42
C GLY A 14 -7.07 14.73 1.20
N LEU A 15 -7.07 14.90 2.53
CA LEU A 15 -7.86 14.13 3.50
C LEU A 15 -8.84 15.01 4.30
N GLY A 16 -9.30 16.11 3.72
CA GLY A 16 -10.44 16.89 4.20
C GLY A 16 -10.13 18.05 5.16
N THR A 17 -8.92 18.18 5.71
CA THR A 17 -8.57 19.32 6.57
C THR A 17 -8.11 20.52 5.75
N THR A 18 -8.55 21.70 6.15
CA THR A 18 -8.29 22.97 5.44
C THR A 18 -7.11 23.74 6.00
N GLU A 19 -6.68 23.41 7.20
CA GLU A 19 -5.64 24.12 7.95
C GLU A 19 -4.32 24.15 7.18
N GLU A 20 -3.91 23.04 6.56
CA GLU A 20 -2.67 22.94 5.77
C GLU A 20 -2.70 23.84 4.52
N PHE A 21 -3.87 24.22 4.04
CA PHE A 21 -4.04 25.00 2.80
C PHE A 21 -4.38 26.48 3.08
N SER A 22 -4.64 26.84 4.33
CA SER A 22 -5.16 28.14 4.71
C SER A 22 -4.20 29.31 4.44
N SER A 23 -2.90 29.05 4.42
CA SER A 23 -1.86 30.06 4.15
C SER A 23 -1.69 30.37 2.65
N HIS A 24 -2.32 29.60 1.76
CA HIS A 24 -2.15 29.76 0.32
C HIS A 24 -3.29 30.55 -0.30
N THR A 25 -2.95 31.45 -1.24
CA THR A 25 -3.90 32.31 -1.92
C THR A 25 -4.45 31.72 -3.23
N ASN A 26 -3.79 30.70 -3.78
CA ASN A 26 -4.18 30.07 -5.03
C ASN A 26 -3.90 28.54 -5.03
N ILE A 27 -4.50 27.85 -5.99
CA ILE A 27 -4.41 26.39 -6.15
C ILE A 27 -2.99 25.91 -6.47
N GLU A 28 -2.29 26.64 -7.32
CA GLU A 28 -0.92 26.31 -7.74
C GLU A 28 0.04 26.31 -6.53
N GLY A 29 -0.09 27.30 -5.67
CA GLY A 29 0.68 27.38 -4.42
C GLY A 29 0.39 26.23 -3.47
N ILE A 30 -0.88 25.81 -3.34
CA ILE A 30 -1.25 24.63 -2.55
C ILE A 30 -0.57 23.36 -3.10
N ILE A 31 -0.71 23.13 -4.39
CA ILE A 31 -0.16 21.92 -5.04
C ILE A 31 1.36 21.91 -4.94
N LYS A 32 2.01 23.01 -5.31
CA LYS A 32 3.46 23.12 -5.26
C LYS A 32 3.99 22.86 -3.85
N ASN A 33 3.46 23.58 -2.84
CA ASN A 33 3.88 23.38 -1.47
C ASN A 33 3.65 21.94 -0.98
N SER A 34 2.52 21.33 -1.32
CA SER A 34 2.23 19.94 -0.94
C SER A 34 3.20 18.95 -1.56
N LEU A 35 3.63 19.16 -2.81
CA LEU A 35 4.57 18.25 -3.48
C LEU A 35 6.03 18.50 -3.10
N GLU A 36 6.38 19.70 -2.64
CA GLU A 36 7.74 20.03 -2.18
C GLU A 36 7.97 19.72 -0.70
N SER A 37 6.91 19.75 0.12
CA SER A 37 7.01 19.53 1.57
C SER A 37 7.14 18.03 1.91
N HIS A 38 7.86 17.75 3.01
CA HIS A 38 7.92 16.40 3.56
C HIS A 38 6.68 16.07 4.38
N VAL A 39 6.34 14.77 4.44
CA VAL A 39 5.36 14.26 5.40
C VAL A 39 6.03 14.20 6.77
N VAL A 40 5.40 14.80 7.79
CA VAL A 40 5.90 14.74 9.16
C VAL A 40 4.96 13.87 9.99
N PHE A 41 5.50 12.80 10.51
CA PHE A 41 4.81 11.85 11.40
C PHE A 41 4.89 12.36 12.84
N LYS A 42 3.89 13.15 13.26
CA LYS A 42 3.85 13.72 14.62
C LYS A 42 3.53 12.64 15.66
N GLY A 43 4.37 12.54 16.69
CA GLY A 43 4.09 11.68 17.86
C GLY A 43 4.25 10.18 17.61
N LEU A 44 4.85 9.77 16.49
CA LEU A 44 5.17 8.38 16.23
C LEU A 44 6.67 8.10 16.44
N PRO A 45 7.02 6.95 17.03
CA PRO A 45 8.39 6.51 17.03
C PRO A 45 8.89 6.29 15.59
N SER A 46 10.21 6.43 15.39
CA SER A 46 10.82 6.13 14.08
C SER A 46 10.61 4.65 13.71
N LEU A 47 10.64 4.33 12.40
CA LEU A 47 10.50 2.96 11.86
C LEU A 47 11.60 1.97 12.29
N HIS A 48 12.39 2.27 13.31
CA HIS A 48 13.42 1.34 13.81
C HIS A 48 12.84 -0.02 14.25
N GLY A 49 11.54 -0.07 14.60
CA GLY A 49 10.87 -1.27 15.06
C GLY A 49 10.91 -2.44 14.07
N ALA A 50 10.63 -2.23 12.79
CA ALA A 50 10.56 -3.32 11.82
C ALA A 50 11.95 -3.95 11.55
N ILE A 51 13.01 -3.16 11.59
CA ILE A 51 14.38 -3.61 11.33
C ILE A 51 15.04 -4.17 12.61
N GLU A 52 14.80 -3.55 13.78
CA GLU A 52 15.28 -4.01 15.08
C GLU A 52 14.57 -5.28 15.56
N MET A 53 13.38 -5.56 15.06
CA MET A 53 12.59 -6.73 15.42
C MET A 53 12.76 -7.90 14.45
N TRP A 54 13.66 -7.77 13.47
CA TRP A 54 14.09 -8.90 12.67
C TRP A 54 14.69 -9.96 13.61
N PRO A 55 14.27 -11.22 13.52
CA PRO A 55 14.71 -12.23 14.47
C PRO A 55 16.26 -12.40 14.41
N SER A 56 16.88 -12.50 15.57
CA SER A 56 18.29 -12.90 15.67
C SER A 56 18.49 -14.28 15.02
N GLU A 57 19.74 -14.64 14.68
CA GLU A 57 20.05 -15.95 14.08
C GLU A 57 19.50 -17.11 14.94
N LYS A 58 19.56 -17.00 16.26
CA LYS A 58 19.00 -18.01 17.20
C LYS A 58 17.48 -18.07 17.12
N GLU A 59 16.81 -16.94 17.04
CA GLU A 59 15.34 -16.85 16.92
C GLU A 59 14.88 -17.39 15.56
N PHE A 60 15.64 -17.10 14.48
CA PHE A 60 15.37 -17.65 13.16
C PHE A 60 15.50 -19.17 13.11
N ASP A 61 16.58 -19.71 13.64
CA ASP A 61 16.80 -21.17 13.70
C ASP A 61 15.72 -21.87 14.54
N LEU A 62 15.25 -21.24 15.62
CA LEU A 62 14.16 -21.75 16.42
C LEU A 62 12.83 -21.71 15.65
N ASN A 63 12.52 -20.61 14.98
CA ASN A 63 11.32 -20.49 14.14
C ASN A 63 11.31 -21.50 12.98
N GLN A 64 12.45 -21.71 12.32
CA GLN A 64 12.63 -22.74 11.30
C GLN A 64 12.42 -24.14 11.87
N ARG A 65 12.90 -24.39 13.09
CA ARG A 65 12.75 -25.67 13.79
C ARG A 65 11.29 -25.89 14.21
N ILE A 66 10.63 -24.86 14.74
CA ILE A 66 9.20 -24.89 15.10
C ILE A 66 8.36 -25.06 13.82
N GLY A 67 8.63 -24.35 12.75
CA GLY A 67 7.94 -24.50 11.45
C GLY A 67 8.09 -25.89 10.86
N ARG A 68 9.27 -26.49 10.95
CA ARG A 68 9.51 -27.91 10.55
C ARG A 68 8.76 -28.89 11.43
N LEU A 69 8.66 -28.63 12.72
CA LEU A 69 7.87 -29.43 13.66
C LEU A 69 6.37 -29.30 13.37
N VAL A 70 5.88 -28.10 13.08
CA VAL A 70 4.50 -27.84 12.66
C VAL A 70 4.19 -28.51 11.33
N LYS A 71 5.06 -28.42 10.31
CA LYS A 71 4.86 -29.03 8.99
C LYS A 71 4.83 -30.54 9.04
N ARG A 72 5.70 -31.16 9.85
CA ARG A 72 5.67 -32.63 10.09
C ARG A 72 4.40 -33.11 10.80
N ARG A 73 3.60 -32.22 11.35
CA ARG A 73 2.39 -32.49 12.11
C ARG A 73 1.10 -32.33 11.31
N THR A 74 1.11 -31.50 10.24
CA THR A 74 0.01 -31.47 9.27
C THR A 74 -0.03 -32.73 8.41
N GLU A 75 1.06 -33.50 8.38
CA GLU A 75 1.17 -34.79 7.69
C GLU A 75 0.89 -36.01 8.59
N SER A 76 0.77 -35.82 9.92
CA SER A 76 0.36 -36.88 10.85
C SER A 76 -0.38 -36.28 12.05
N ASP A 77 -1.55 -36.84 12.35
CA ASP A 77 -2.48 -36.38 13.38
C ASP A 77 -1.85 -36.05 14.76
N ALA A 78 -2.33 -34.96 15.33
CA ALA A 78 -2.14 -34.48 16.70
C ALA A 78 -0.71 -34.10 17.14
N ILE A 79 -0.53 -32.79 17.21
CA ILE A 79 0.66 -32.18 17.83
C ILE A 79 0.78 -32.49 19.31
N ASP A 80 1.76 -33.26 19.69
CA ASP A 80 2.16 -33.32 21.09
C ASP A 80 2.98 -32.08 21.45
N LYS A 81 2.30 -31.02 21.96
CA LYS A 81 2.92 -29.83 22.56
C LYS A 81 3.93 -30.15 23.67
N ARG A 82 3.96 -31.41 24.13
CA ARG A 82 4.86 -31.95 25.15
C ARG A 82 6.30 -32.16 24.64
N LYS A 83 6.57 -32.02 23.32
CA LYS A 83 7.91 -32.21 22.75
C LYS A 83 8.78 -30.96 22.72
N LEU A 84 8.26 -29.80 23.10
CA LEU A 84 9.05 -28.58 23.30
C LEU A 84 9.42 -28.49 24.79
N SER A 85 10.67 -28.19 25.08
CA SER A 85 11.09 -27.84 26.44
C SER A 85 10.34 -26.58 26.91
N ASP A 86 10.23 -26.35 28.20
CA ASP A 86 9.56 -25.16 28.74
C ASP A 86 10.23 -23.88 28.28
N GLN A 87 11.55 -23.88 28.16
CA GLN A 87 12.34 -22.76 27.61
C GLN A 87 12.04 -22.50 26.13
N GLU A 88 11.87 -23.54 25.31
CA GLU A 88 11.50 -23.40 23.90
C GLU A 88 10.04 -22.90 23.75
N ARG A 89 9.16 -23.27 24.68
CA ARG A 89 7.77 -22.76 24.70
C ARG A 89 7.72 -21.29 25.08
N GLU A 90 8.55 -20.85 26.04
CA GLU A 90 8.66 -19.46 26.46
C GLU A 90 9.18 -18.58 25.33
N ILE A 91 10.29 -18.97 24.71
CA ILE A 91 10.86 -18.29 23.55
C ILE A 91 9.85 -18.24 22.38
N ALA A 92 9.10 -19.32 22.14
CA ALA A 92 8.06 -19.34 21.09
C ALA A 92 6.88 -18.40 21.41
N ARG A 93 6.52 -18.23 22.70
CA ARG A 93 5.53 -17.24 23.13
C ARG A 93 6.03 -15.82 22.94
N GLU A 94 7.25 -15.52 23.37
CA GLU A 94 7.88 -14.20 23.20
C GLU A 94 8.00 -13.82 21.72
N LEU A 95 8.43 -14.74 20.85
CA LEU A 95 8.51 -14.51 19.41
C LEU A 95 7.15 -14.27 18.76
N ASN A 96 6.13 -15.04 19.14
CA ASN A 96 4.77 -14.83 18.64
C ASN A 96 4.20 -13.51 19.16
N TRP A 97 4.47 -13.15 20.40
CA TRP A 97 4.06 -11.87 20.97
C TRP A 97 4.77 -10.69 20.28
N LYS A 98 6.09 -10.80 20.12
CA LYS A 98 6.90 -9.81 19.44
C LYS A 98 6.41 -9.60 18.00
N LYS A 99 6.17 -10.67 17.23
CA LYS A 99 5.61 -10.62 15.88
C LYS A 99 4.25 -9.91 15.86
N PHE A 100 3.33 -10.31 16.76
CA PHE A 100 2.00 -9.70 16.84
C PHE A 100 2.06 -8.22 17.20
N SER A 101 2.88 -7.83 18.18
CA SER A 101 3.01 -6.43 18.59
C SER A 101 3.59 -5.55 17.47
N VAL A 102 4.51 -6.07 16.66
CA VAL A 102 5.04 -5.36 15.48
C VAL A 102 3.96 -5.14 14.43
N ASP A 103 3.27 -6.21 14.05
CA ASP A 103 2.21 -6.12 13.04
C ASP A 103 1.14 -5.09 13.44
N LYS A 104 0.79 -5.06 14.72
CA LYS A 104 -0.17 -4.09 15.26
C LYS A 104 0.40 -2.68 15.32
N MET A 105 1.65 -2.50 15.70
CA MET A 105 2.32 -1.20 15.71
C MET A 105 2.47 -0.63 14.31
N ASP A 106 2.77 -1.44 13.31
CA ASP A 106 2.88 -1.03 11.93
C ASP A 106 1.53 -0.61 11.34
N GLN A 107 0.47 -1.38 11.60
CA GLN A 107 -0.89 -0.99 11.27
C GLN A 107 -1.28 0.33 11.96
N TYR A 108 -0.99 0.44 13.25
CA TYR A 108 -1.23 1.66 14.01
C TYR A 108 -0.51 2.87 13.41
N ARG A 109 0.76 2.70 13.01
CA ARG A 109 1.54 3.76 12.39
C ARG A 109 0.89 4.26 11.08
N PHE A 110 0.42 3.35 10.23
CA PHE A 110 -0.29 3.70 9.00
C PHE A 110 -1.57 4.51 9.28
N PHE A 111 -2.41 4.03 10.21
CA PHE A 111 -3.65 4.71 10.57
C PHE A 111 -3.42 6.03 11.28
N HIS A 112 -2.46 6.07 12.19
CA HIS A 112 -2.06 7.31 12.86
C HIS A 112 -1.54 8.35 11.86
N ALA A 113 -0.72 7.94 10.90
CA ALA A 113 -0.27 8.84 9.83
C ALA A 113 -1.45 9.37 9.01
N GLY A 114 -2.38 8.50 8.60
CA GLY A 114 -3.60 8.90 7.91
C GLY A 114 -4.38 9.99 8.65
N GLN A 115 -4.43 9.92 9.98
CA GLN A 115 -5.15 10.88 10.81
C GLN A 115 -4.33 12.14 11.16
N TYR A 116 -3.05 12.02 11.51
CA TYR A 116 -2.31 13.09 12.18
C TYR A 116 -1.08 13.61 11.43
N ALA A 117 -0.52 12.84 10.49
CA ALA A 117 0.65 13.31 9.76
C ALA A 117 0.32 14.54 8.89
N THR A 118 1.30 15.38 8.68
CA THR A 118 1.18 16.52 7.77
C THR A 118 1.18 16.06 6.31
N ASN A 119 0.91 17.01 5.41
CA ASN A 119 0.93 16.77 3.96
C ASN A 119 -0.02 15.66 3.50
N GLN A 120 -1.31 15.91 3.72
CA GLN A 120 -2.41 15.01 3.34
C GLN A 120 -2.45 14.67 1.83
N VAL A 121 -1.87 15.51 0.97
CA VAL A 121 -1.80 15.26 -0.49
C VAL A 121 -0.82 14.13 -0.78
N LYS A 122 0.40 14.19 -0.24
CA LYS A 122 1.37 13.10 -0.40
C LYS A 122 0.89 11.79 0.21
N LEU A 123 0.22 11.84 1.36
CA LEU A 123 -0.39 10.65 1.95
C LEU A 123 -1.39 10.00 0.99
N ARG A 124 -2.29 10.79 0.41
CA ARG A 124 -3.30 10.26 -0.52
C ARG A 124 -2.68 9.71 -1.81
N LEU A 125 -1.65 10.35 -2.34
CA LEU A 125 -0.87 9.84 -3.47
C LEU A 125 -0.17 8.53 -3.12
N SER A 126 0.40 8.42 -1.92
CA SER A 126 1.06 7.18 -1.48
C SER A 126 0.08 6.01 -1.34
N TYR A 127 -1.17 6.26 -0.94
CA TYR A 127 -2.21 5.21 -0.89
C TYR A 127 -2.61 4.73 -2.28
N PHE A 128 -2.67 5.62 -3.26
CA PHE A 128 -2.89 5.23 -4.66
C PHE A 128 -1.77 4.30 -5.16
N TRP A 129 -0.50 4.66 -4.93
CA TRP A 129 0.62 3.81 -5.36
C TRP A 129 0.74 2.52 -4.55
N LEU A 130 0.41 2.54 -3.26
CA LEU A 130 0.34 1.32 -2.45
C LEU A 130 -0.73 0.35 -2.98
N ASN A 131 -1.84 0.87 -3.47
CA ASN A 131 -2.88 0.07 -4.11
C ASN A 131 -2.47 -0.42 -5.50
N HIS A 132 -1.70 0.37 -6.25
CA HIS A 132 -1.21 -0.03 -7.56
C HIS A 132 -0.14 -1.12 -7.47
N PHE A 133 0.78 -1.00 -6.53
CA PHE A 133 1.81 -1.99 -6.21
C PHE A 133 1.40 -2.79 -4.97
N THR A 134 0.23 -3.39 -5.03
CA THR A 134 -0.38 -4.08 -3.89
C THR A 134 0.50 -5.19 -3.35
N VAL A 135 0.59 -5.24 -2.04
CA VAL A 135 1.16 -6.36 -1.28
C VAL A 135 0.23 -6.71 -0.12
N GLY A 136 -0.01 -7.99 0.08
CA GLY A 136 -0.82 -8.49 1.20
C GLY A 136 0.00 -9.22 2.25
N ALA A 137 -0.56 -9.37 3.43
CA ALA A 137 0.06 -10.11 4.52
C ALA A 137 0.15 -11.61 4.19
N LYS A 138 1.35 -12.05 3.90
CA LYS A 138 1.77 -13.46 3.80
C LYS A 138 2.98 -13.66 4.72
N GLU A 139 3.16 -14.80 5.33
CA GLU A 139 4.33 -15.19 6.13
C GLU A 139 5.08 -14.03 6.85
N VAL A 140 6.06 -13.42 6.17
CA VAL A 140 6.89 -12.33 6.70
C VAL A 140 6.51 -10.94 6.19
N THR A 141 5.57 -10.84 5.25
CA THR A 141 5.19 -9.54 4.66
C THR A 141 4.55 -8.55 5.63
N PRO A 142 3.76 -8.96 6.67
CA PRO A 142 3.18 -7.99 7.60
C PRO A 142 4.20 -7.00 8.18
N GLN A 143 5.40 -7.50 8.51
CA GLN A 143 6.49 -6.70 9.09
C GLN A 143 7.15 -5.77 8.07
N LEU A 144 6.92 -5.99 6.78
CA LEU A 144 7.53 -5.26 5.68
C LEU A 144 6.58 -4.25 5.04
N ILE A 145 5.27 -4.33 5.29
CA ILE A 145 4.28 -3.48 4.61
C ILE A 145 4.46 -2.01 4.99
N SER A 146 4.72 -1.70 6.25
CA SER A 146 4.98 -0.32 6.67
C SER A 146 6.26 0.24 6.06
N ASP A 147 7.34 -0.56 6.03
CA ASP A 147 8.58 -0.17 5.38
C ASP A 147 8.37 0.05 3.87
N TYR A 148 7.64 -0.85 3.23
CA TYR A 148 7.26 -0.75 1.82
C TYR A 148 6.46 0.51 1.53
N TRP A 149 5.45 0.81 2.35
CA TRP A 149 4.65 2.01 2.18
C TRP A 149 5.46 3.29 2.39
N GLU A 150 6.21 3.39 3.49
CA GLU A 150 6.90 4.62 3.87
C GLU A 150 8.16 4.85 3.03
N ASN A 151 8.98 3.81 2.84
CA ASN A 151 10.29 3.94 2.21
C ASN A 151 10.29 3.67 0.69
N VAL A 152 9.19 3.13 0.14
CA VAL A 152 9.06 2.95 -1.30
C VAL A 152 7.95 3.83 -1.86
N MET A 153 6.70 3.68 -1.38
CA MET A 153 5.58 4.41 -1.96
C MET A 153 5.62 5.90 -1.63
N LEU A 154 5.76 6.25 -0.36
CA LEU A 154 5.73 7.65 0.07
C LEU A 154 7.00 8.40 -0.33
N SER A 155 8.18 7.82 -0.09
CA SER A 155 9.47 8.43 -0.46
C SER A 155 9.68 8.49 -1.98
N GLY A 156 9.14 7.52 -2.72
CA GLY A 156 9.23 7.44 -4.18
C GLY A 156 8.45 8.51 -4.93
N LEU A 157 7.52 9.23 -4.27
CA LEU A 157 6.72 10.29 -4.90
C LEU A 157 7.55 11.46 -5.46
N ASP A 158 8.77 11.61 -5.00
CA ASP A 158 9.68 12.69 -5.41
C ASP A 158 10.63 12.29 -6.56
N GLY A 159 10.57 11.04 -7.02
CA GLY A 159 11.39 10.47 -8.10
C GLY A 159 10.67 10.32 -9.43
N THR A 160 11.17 9.38 -10.24
CA THR A 160 10.52 8.97 -11.49
C THR A 160 9.68 7.71 -11.29
N PHE A 161 8.73 7.46 -12.20
CA PHE A 161 7.98 6.21 -12.18
C PHE A 161 8.90 4.98 -12.35
N SER A 162 9.98 5.09 -13.14
CA SER A 162 10.95 3.99 -13.27
C SER A 162 11.64 3.66 -11.96
N ASP A 163 11.99 4.68 -11.15
CA ASP A 163 12.59 4.47 -9.84
C ASP A 163 11.59 3.85 -8.87
N LEU A 164 10.35 4.35 -8.85
CA LEU A 164 9.29 3.79 -8.02
C LEU A 164 9.02 2.33 -8.40
N LEU A 165 8.88 2.01 -9.68
CA LEU A 165 8.70 0.66 -10.19
C LEU A 165 9.83 -0.27 -9.76
N TYR A 166 11.09 0.15 -9.99
CA TYR A 166 12.27 -0.65 -9.63
C TYR A 166 12.29 -0.94 -8.11
N ASN A 167 12.09 0.07 -7.28
CA ASN A 167 12.09 -0.08 -5.83
C ASN A 167 10.92 -0.93 -5.34
N ALA A 168 9.74 -0.81 -5.94
CA ALA A 168 8.57 -1.62 -5.61
C ALA A 168 8.81 -3.11 -5.92
N ILE A 169 9.32 -3.42 -7.10
CA ILE A 169 9.54 -4.81 -7.55
C ILE A 169 10.68 -5.49 -6.80
N THR A 170 11.70 -4.74 -6.38
CA THR A 170 12.85 -5.32 -5.64
C THR A 170 12.65 -5.40 -4.13
N HIS A 171 11.60 -4.78 -3.61
CA HIS A 171 11.35 -4.80 -2.16
C HIS A 171 10.94 -6.20 -1.66
N PRO A 172 11.45 -6.67 -0.52
CA PRO A 172 11.14 -7.98 0.04
C PRO A 172 9.65 -8.26 0.23
N ALA A 173 8.83 -7.26 0.53
CA ALA A 173 7.38 -7.42 0.62
C ALA A 173 6.78 -7.92 -0.70
N MET A 174 7.11 -7.29 -1.83
CA MET A 174 6.65 -7.68 -3.16
C MET A 174 7.22 -9.04 -3.60
N LEU A 175 8.53 -9.23 -3.39
CA LEU A 175 9.21 -10.49 -3.72
C LEU A 175 8.62 -11.69 -2.97
N THR A 176 8.16 -11.50 -1.73
CA THR A 176 7.51 -12.55 -0.93
C THR A 176 6.04 -12.70 -1.33
N TYR A 177 5.33 -11.60 -1.50
CA TYR A 177 3.90 -11.62 -1.82
C TYR A 177 3.61 -12.35 -3.14
N LEU A 178 4.43 -12.14 -4.17
CA LEU A 178 4.32 -12.79 -5.47
C LEU A 178 5.29 -13.97 -5.66
N ASP A 179 5.74 -14.58 -4.56
CA ASP A 179 6.50 -15.83 -4.52
C ASP A 179 7.83 -15.82 -5.31
N ASN A 180 8.35 -14.61 -5.66
CA ASN A 180 9.62 -14.50 -6.39
C ASN A 180 10.84 -14.98 -5.58
N ILE A 181 10.70 -15.08 -4.26
CA ILE A 181 11.70 -15.70 -3.38
C ILE A 181 12.00 -17.16 -3.75
N TYR A 182 11.07 -17.83 -4.45
CA TYR A 182 11.23 -19.20 -4.95
C TYR A 182 11.67 -19.25 -6.42
N ASN A 183 11.86 -18.11 -7.07
CA ASN A 183 12.20 -18.01 -8.48
C ASN A 183 13.70 -18.24 -8.71
N ILE A 184 14.06 -19.39 -9.27
CA ILE A 184 15.44 -19.80 -9.53
C ILE A 184 15.59 -20.07 -11.01
N GLY A 185 16.59 -19.43 -11.62
CA GLY A 185 16.89 -19.62 -13.05
C GLY A 185 17.23 -21.09 -13.37
N PRO A 186 16.61 -21.69 -14.40
CA PRO A 186 16.82 -23.09 -14.72
C PRO A 186 18.26 -23.43 -15.12
N ASN A 187 19.02 -22.47 -15.66
CA ASN A 187 20.43 -22.61 -16.02
C ASN A 187 21.38 -21.92 -15.02
N SER A 188 20.86 -21.50 -13.87
CA SER A 188 21.64 -20.84 -12.82
C SER A 188 22.69 -21.79 -12.19
N PRO A 189 23.76 -21.25 -11.58
CA PRO A 189 24.72 -22.07 -10.84
C PRO A 189 24.08 -22.95 -9.75
N LYS A 190 23.01 -22.47 -9.11
CA LYS A 190 22.26 -23.25 -8.12
C LYS A 190 21.51 -24.42 -8.78
N ALA A 191 20.85 -24.18 -9.91
CA ALA A 191 20.15 -25.23 -10.66
C ALA A 191 21.12 -26.33 -11.15
N GLN A 192 22.28 -25.95 -11.68
CA GLN A 192 23.30 -26.90 -12.14
C GLN A 192 23.85 -27.77 -11.00
N LYS A 193 24.06 -27.18 -9.81
CA LYS A 193 24.49 -27.95 -8.62
C LYS A 193 23.40 -28.89 -8.13
N CYS A 194 22.14 -28.54 -8.30
CA CYS A 194 21.01 -29.41 -7.97
C CYS A 194 20.87 -30.57 -8.94
N GLY A 195 20.98 -30.32 -10.24
CA GLY A 195 20.93 -31.37 -11.27
C GLY A 195 22.01 -32.44 -11.13
N SER A 196 23.20 -32.09 -10.62
CA SER A 196 24.28 -33.07 -10.34
C SER A 196 24.00 -33.93 -9.08
N LYS A 197 22.97 -33.63 -8.29
CA LYS A 197 22.53 -34.39 -7.11
C LYS A 197 21.15 -35.01 -7.32
N ALA A 198 20.83 -35.43 -8.53
CA ALA A 198 19.56 -36.07 -8.87
C ALA A 198 19.31 -37.27 -7.95
N GLY A 199 18.23 -37.18 -7.12
CA GLY A 199 17.83 -38.22 -6.16
C GLY A 199 17.76 -37.74 -4.69
N THR A 200 18.18 -36.53 -4.35
CA THR A 200 17.96 -35.97 -3.01
C THR A 200 16.75 -35.03 -3.02
N SER A 201 15.74 -35.32 -2.22
CA SER A 201 14.44 -34.63 -2.15
C SER A 201 14.51 -33.18 -1.63
N SER A 202 15.69 -32.56 -1.59
CA SER A 202 15.90 -31.24 -0.97
C SER A 202 16.18 -30.11 -1.98
N CYS A 203 16.13 -30.37 -3.29
CA CYS A 203 16.49 -29.38 -4.31
C CYS A 203 15.29 -29.05 -5.21
N VAL A 204 14.45 -28.11 -4.79
CA VAL A 204 13.41 -27.55 -5.65
C VAL A 204 14.03 -26.40 -6.45
N VAL A 205 14.08 -26.54 -7.77
CA VAL A 205 14.61 -25.55 -8.70
C VAL A 205 13.59 -25.35 -9.81
N GLY A 206 13.26 -24.11 -10.11
CA GLY A 206 12.36 -23.78 -11.21
C GLY A 206 12.07 -22.28 -11.29
N LEU A 207 11.64 -21.84 -12.45
CA LEU A 207 11.10 -20.51 -12.61
C LEU A 207 9.77 -20.39 -11.85
N ASN A 208 9.59 -19.24 -11.22
CA ASN A 208 8.31 -18.75 -10.77
C ASN A 208 7.99 -17.50 -11.59
N ASP A 209 6.95 -17.55 -12.40
CA ASP A 209 6.61 -16.46 -13.33
C ASP A 209 5.57 -15.48 -12.76
N ASN A 210 5.10 -15.71 -11.54
CA ASN A 210 4.05 -14.92 -10.92
C ASN A 210 4.38 -13.40 -10.93
N LEU A 211 5.50 -13.00 -10.32
CA LEU A 211 5.92 -11.59 -10.35
C LEU A 211 6.23 -11.09 -11.78
N GLY A 212 6.75 -11.96 -12.65
CA GLY A 212 7.02 -11.63 -14.06
C GLY A 212 5.73 -11.29 -14.82
N ARG A 213 4.67 -12.04 -14.59
CA ARG A 213 3.33 -11.83 -15.14
C ARG A 213 2.75 -10.52 -14.62
N GLU A 214 2.72 -10.32 -13.31
CA GLU A 214 2.15 -9.12 -12.71
C GLU A 214 2.91 -7.84 -13.06
N LEU A 215 4.23 -7.93 -13.25
CA LEU A 215 5.05 -6.81 -13.71
C LEU A 215 4.56 -6.28 -15.07
N LEU A 216 4.20 -7.17 -16.00
CA LEU A 216 3.66 -6.78 -17.30
C LEU A 216 2.17 -6.43 -17.22
N GLU A 217 1.37 -7.28 -16.59
CA GLU A 217 -0.08 -7.23 -16.62
C GLU A 217 -0.67 -6.11 -15.77
N LEU A 218 -0.24 -6.00 -14.51
CA LEU A 218 -0.84 -5.09 -13.54
C LEU A 218 -0.01 -3.85 -13.25
N HIS A 219 1.31 -3.97 -13.30
CA HIS A 219 2.19 -2.89 -12.84
C HIS A 219 2.67 -1.98 -13.98
N THR A 220 2.62 -2.44 -15.26
CA THR A 220 3.12 -1.64 -16.38
C THR A 220 2.21 -1.68 -17.60
N VAL A 221 2.56 -2.47 -18.63
CA VAL A 221 2.00 -2.36 -19.99
C VAL A 221 0.54 -2.79 -20.12
N SER A 222 0.03 -3.56 -19.18
CA SER A 222 -1.29 -4.21 -19.19
C SER A 222 -1.50 -5.19 -20.36
N PRO A 223 -2.55 -6.04 -20.36
CA PRO A 223 -2.81 -6.99 -21.45
C PRO A 223 -2.97 -6.36 -22.83
N VAL A 224 -3.29 -5.06 -22.90
CA VAL A 224 -3.43 -4.31 -24.17
C VAL A 224 -2.13 -4.29 -24.99
N ALA A 225 -0.97 -4.44 -24.36
CA ALA A 225 0.32 -4.45 -25.05
C ALA A 225 0.56 -5.73 -25.89
N GLY A 226 -0.24 -6.78 -25.69
CA GLY A 226 -0.14 -8.01 -26.48
C GLY A 226 1.15 -8.80 -26.23
N TYR A 227 1.70 -8.76 -25.00
CA TYR A 227 2.84 -9.59 -24.60
C TYR A 227 2.51 -11.09 -24.68
N SER A 228 3.52 -11.90 -24.95
CA SER A 228 3.42 -13.35 -25.06
C SER A 228 3.78 -14.06 -23.76
N GLU A 229 3.48 -15.37 -23.66
CA GLU A 229 3.97 -16.22 -22.57
C GLU A 229 5.52 -16.31 -22.55
N ASP A 230 6.18 -16.14 -23.69
CA ASP A 230 7.64 -16.05 -23.74
C ASP A 230 8.16 -14.76 -23.12
N ASP A 231 7.44 -13.64 -23.27
CA ASP A 231 7.77 -12.37 -22.60
C ASP A 231 7.65 -12.51 -21.08
N ILE A 232 6.59 -13.15 -20.58
CA ILE A 232 6.38 -13.46 -19.16
C ILE A 232 7.52 -14.33 -18.62
N THR A 233 7.80 -15.43 -19.33
CA THR A 233 8.91 -16.34 -18.99
C THR A 233 10.25 -15.62 -18.96
N ASN A 234 10.51 -14.73 -19.91
CA ASN A 234 11.74 -13.95 -19.94
C ASN A 234 11.79 -12.88 -18.83
N CYS A 235 10.66 -12.26 -18.44
CA CYS A 235 10.56 -11.44 -17.24
C CYS A 235 10.92 -12.26 -15.99
N ALA A 236 10.36 -13.46 -15.82
CA ALA A 236 10.69 -14.35 -14.72
C ALA A 236 12.19 -14.68 -14.67
N LYS A 237 12.82 -14.93 -15.82
CA LYS A 237 14.28 -15.14 -15.93
C LYS A 237 15.10 -13.90 -15.54
N VAL A 238 14.61 -12.69 -15.82
CA VAL A 238 15.25 -11.43 -15.35
C VAL A 238 15.13 -11.27 -13.85
N LEU A 239 14.00 -11.68 -13.28
CA LEU A 239 13.70 -11.62 -11.86
C LEU A 239 14.36 -12.74 -11.04
N ALA A 240 14.81 -13.83 -11.69
CA ALA A 240 15.54 -14.89 -11.02
C ALA A 240 16.84 -14.36 -10.40
N GLY A 241 17.03 -14.64 -9.13
CA GLY A 241 18.14 -14.10 -8.33
C GLY A 241 17.72 -12.95 -7.41
N TRP A 242 16.55 -12.35 -7.61
CA TRP A 242 15.95 -11.43 -6.66
C TRP A 242 15.10 -12.20 -5.64
N GLY A 243 15.35 -12.01 -4.35
CA GLY A 243 14.49 -12.60 -3.32
C GLY A 243 15.15 -13.49 -2.28
N ASN A 244 16.48 -13.59 -2.26
CA ASN A 244 17.18 -14.38 -1.23
C ASN A 244 17.22 -13.66 0.13
N ILE A 245 16.04 -13.29 0.65
CA ILE A 245 15.87 -12.63 1.95
C ILE A 245 16.09 -13.57 3.14
N PHE A 246 16.16 -14.88 2.90
CA PHE A 246 16.28 -15.92 3.94
C PHE A 246 17.66 -16.56 4.00
N ASP A 247 18.65 -16.04 3.30
CA ASP A 247 20.03 -16.48 3.46
C ASP A 247 20.58 -15.95 4.80
N LYS A 248 21.14 -16.86 5.62
CA LYS A 248 21.76 -16.53 6.90
C LYS A 248 22.82 -15.41 6.80
N ASN A 249 23.50 -15.30 5.65
CA ASN A 249 24.51 -14.29 5.41
C ASN A 249 23.94 -12.92 5.03
N SER A 250 22.75 -12.84 4.47
CA SER A 250 22.08 -11.58 4.14
C SER A 250 21.38 -10.94 5.34
N TRP A 251 21.13 -11.70 6.41
CA TRP A 251 20.51 -11.22 7.64
C TRP A 251 21.49 -10.53 8.59
N SER A 252 22.78 -10.83 8.49
CA SER A 252 23.82 -10.27 9.36
C SER A 252 24.39 -8.95 8.87
N THR A 253 24.06 -8.53 7.65
CA THR A 253 24.63 -7.35 7.01
C THR A 253 23.59 -6.27 6.78
N LYS A 254 23.84 -5.13 7.32
CA LYS A 254 23.28 -3.76 7.16
C LYS A 254 21.89 -3.59 6.52
N PRO A 255 21.01 -2.80 7.13
CA PRO A 255 19.65 -2.49 6.65
C PRO A 255 19.53 -2.04 5.19
N ALA A 256 20.59 -1.46 4.61
CA ALA A 256 20.58 -1.00 3.22
C ALA A 256 20.55 -2.14 2.19
N ASP A 257 21.14 -3.29 2.50
CA ASP A 257 21.20 -4.44 1.57
C ASP A 257 19.90 -5.25 1.60
N PHE A 258 19.12 -5.11 2.67
CA PHE A 258 17.86 -5.77 2.88
C PHE A 258 16.80 -5.43 1.82
N ARG A 259 16.71 -4.17 1.37
CA ARG A 259 15.67 -3.73 0.42
C ARG A 259 15.92 -4.12 -1.02
N GLN A 260 17.07 -4.68 -1.34
CA GLN A 260 17.42 -5.14 -2.69
C GLN A 260 18.18 -6.48 -2.66
N PRO A 261 17.53 -7.55 -2.18
CA PRO A 261 18.15 -8.84 -2.00
C PRO A 261 18.47 -9.49 -3.35
N TRP A 262 19.75 -9.71 -3.63
CA TRP A 262 20.23 -10.32 -4.86
C TRP A 262 21.16 -11.49 -4.61
N ASP A 263 20.90 -12.63 -5.26
CA ASP A 263 21.79 -13.79 -5.27
C ASP A 263 22.17 -14.20 -6.72
N ASN A 264 23.43 -13.96 -7.06
CA ASN A 264 23.94 -14.32 -8.38
C ASN A 264 23.91 -15.84 -8.67
N ASN A 265 23.91 -16.68 -7.63
CA ASN A 265 23.82 -18.14 -7.81
C ASN A 265 22.44 -18.60 -8.29
N GLN A 266 21.39 -17.80 -8.08
CA GLN A 266 20.02 -18.11 -8.53
C GLN A 266 19.68 -17.43 -9.86
N SER A 267 20.51 -16.49 -10.32
CA SER A 267 20.27 -15.71 -11.53
C SER A 267 20.37 -16.55 -12.79
N GLU A 268 19.41 -16.37 -13.69
CA GLU A 268 19.45 -17.01 -15.01
C GLU A 268 20.50 -16.34 -15.89
N PRO A 269 21.45 -17.09 -16.48
CA PRO A 269 22.47 -16.52 -17.37
C PRO A 269 21.89 -16.15 -18.74
N GLY A 270 22.67 -15.43 -19.53
CA GLY A 270 22.33 -15.03 -20.90
C GLY A 270 21.38 -13.83 -20.98
N ARG A 271 21.31 -13.22 -22.18
CA ARG A 271 20.38 -12.13 -22.47
C ARG A 271 18.95 -12.66 -22.59
N LYS A 272 17.96 -11.83 -22.32
CA LYS A 272 16.53 -12.12 -22.45
C LYS A 272 15.90 -11.12 -23.41
N LEU A 273 14.85 -11.54 -24.08
CA LEU A 273 14.06 -10.65 -24.96
C LEU A 273 12.68 -10.46 -24.34
N VAL A 274 12.30 -9.21 -24.02
CA VAL A 274 10.99 -8.86 -23.48
C VAL A 274 10.38 -7.76 -24.33
N LEU A 275 9.21 -7.99 -24.94
CA LEU A 275 8.54 -7.06 -25.84
C LEU A 275 9.50 -6.48 -26.89
N GLY A 276 10.36 -7.32 -27.47
CA GLY A 276 11.35 -6.94 -28.48
C GLY A 276 12.59 -6.21 -27.92
N LYS A 277 12.68 -5.95 -26.61
CA LYS A 277 13.83 -5.33 -25.96
C LYS A 277 14.81 -6.37 -25.45
N GLU A 278 16.08 -6.28 -25.84
CA GLU A 278 17.14 -7.07 -25.21
C GLU A 278 17.44 -6.57 -23.79
N ILE A 279 17.38 -7.50 -22.84
CA ILE A 279 17.67 -7.28 -21.41
C ILE A 279 18.97 -8.02 -21.05
N PRO A 280 19.98 -7.32 -20.50
CA PRO A 280 21.24 -7.93 -20.13
C PRO A 280 21.08 -8.89 -18.93
N THR A 281 22.06 -9.77 -18.78
CA THR A 281 22.09 -10.71 -17.64
C THR A 281 22.48 -10.02 -16.32
N GLY A 282 22.12 -10.64 -15.20
CA GLY A 282 22.53 -10.25 -13.87
C GLY A 282 21.71 -9.11 -13.26
N LYS A 283 22.14 -8.60 -12.10
CA LYS A 283 21.41 -7.59 -11.30
C LYS A 283 20.97 -6.36 -12.12
N LYS A 284 21.81 -5.92 -13.07
CA LYS A 284 21.52 -4.76 -13.91
C LYS A 284 20.36 -4.97 -14.90
N GLY A 285 20.03 -6.23 -15.22
CA GLY A 285 18.96 -6.56 -16.16
C GLY A 285 17.61 -6.01 -15.73
N LEU A 286 17.26 -6.13 -14.46
CA LEU A 286 15.99 -5.63 -13.96
C LEU A 286 15.87 -4.09 -14.09
N ARG A 287 16.95 -3.34 -13.85
CA ARG A 287 16.92 -1.88 -14.05
C ARG A 287 16.62 -1.50 -15.51
N VAL A 288 17.30 -2.17 -16.45
CA VAL A 288 17.06 -1.97 -17.89
C VAL A 288 15.62 -2.32 -18.26
N LEU A 289 15.08 -3.41 -17.69
CA LEU A 289 13.69 -3.81 -17.93
C LEU A 289 12.69 -2.78 -17.37
N THR A 290 12.87 -2.33 -16.14
CA THR A 290 11.97 -1.33 -15.51
C THR A 290 12.02 0.01 -16.22
N ASP A 291 13.20 0.48 -16.66
CA ASP A 291 13.35 1.71 -17.45
C ASP A 291 12.60 1.59 -18.80
N PHE A 292 12.74 0.46 -19.46
CA PHE A 292 12.04 0.18 -20.71
C PHE A 292 10.51 0.14 -20.52
N LEU A 293 10.03 -0.61 -19.54
CA LEU A 293 8.59 -0.74 -19.26
C LEU A 293 8.00 0.61 -18.82
N ALA A 294 8.68 1.39 -17.99
CA ALA A 294 8.24 2.72 -17.56
C ALA A 294 8.10 3.71 -18.73
N SER A 295 8.92 3.56 -19.76
CA SER A 295 8.87 4.39 -20.97
C SER A 295 7.92 3.85 -22.05
N HIS A 296 7.38 2.65 -21.88
CA HIS A 296 6.53 2.00 -22.89
C HIS A 296 5.21 2.78 -23.11
N PRO A 297 4.75 2.96 -24.36
CA PRO A 297 3.52 3.71 -24.66
C PRO A 297 2.28 3.18 -23.91
N ASP A 298 2.16 1.86 -23.78
CA ASP A 298 1.01 1.23 -23.10
C ASP A 298 1.04 1.46 -21.60
N THR A 299 2.20 1.41 -20.95
CA THR A 299 2.35 1.81 -19.55
C THR A 299 1.87 3.23 -19.31
N LYS A 300 2.33 4.16 -20.16
CA LYS A 300 1.91 5.56 -20.05
C LYS A 300 0.39 5.72 -20.20
N ARG A 301 -0.23 5.03 -21.16
CA ARG A 301 -1.67 5.07 -21.38
C ARG A 301 -2.44 4.46 -20.21
N PHE A 302 -2.04 3.27 -19.79
CA PHE A 302 -2.69 2.54 -18.71
C PHE A 302 -2.65 3.31 -17.38
N LEU A 303 -1.47 3.75 -16.96
CA LEU A 303 -1.30 4.44 -15.69
C LEU A 303 -1.86 5.86 -15.68
N SER A 304 -1.74 6.58 -16.80
CA SER A 304 -2.39 7.91 -16.91
C SER A 304 -3.90 7.80 -16.77
N LYS A 305 -4.52 6.80 -17.39
CA LYS A 305 -5.96 6.55 -17.22
C LYS A 305 -6.27 6.17 -15.77
N LYS A 306 -5.51 5.25 -15.18
CA LYS A 306 -5.76 4.74 -13.82
C LYS A 306 -5.71 5.86 -12.77
N ILE A 307 -4.65 6.66 -12.74
CA ILE A 307 -4.51 7.73 -11.75
C ILE A 307 -5.55 8.85 -11.94
N ILE A 308 -5.90 9.20 -13.18
CA ILE A 308 -6.96 10.18 -13.43
C ILE A 308 -8.32 9.62 -13.02
N THR A 309 -8.62 8.34 -13.29
CA THR A 309 -9.84 7.69 -12.81
C THR A 309 -9.97 7.82 -11.29
N HIS A 310 -8.91 7.50 -10.55
CA HIS A 310 -8.89 7.59 -9.09
C HIS A 310 -9.17 8.98 -8.53
N PHE A 311 -8.55 10.02 -9.11
CA PHE A 311 -8.64 11.39 -8.57
C PHE A 311 -9.71 12.26 -9.23
N CYS A 312 -10.09 11.97 -10.46
CA CYS A 312 -10.94 12.85 -11.27
C CYS A 312 -12.24 12.19 -11.76
N GLY A 313 -12.32 10.86 -11.71
CA GLY A 313 -13.44 10.06 -12.22
C GLY A 313 -13.20 9.44 -13.59
N GLU A 314 -13.96 8.39 -13.90
CA GLU A 314 -13.76 7.56 -15.10
C GLU A 314 -14.01 8.32 -16.40
N LYS A 315 -15.11 9.07 -16.47
CA LYS A 315 -15.46 9.85 -17.65
C LYS A 315 -14.41 10.92 -17.93
N TYR A 316 -13.94 11.62 -16.89
CA TYR A 316 -12.89 12.61 -17.01
C TYR A 316 -11.58 11.97 -17.51
N ALA A 317 -11.26 10.76 -17.07
CA ALA A 317 -10.08 10.03 -17.52
C ALA A 317 -10.16 9.66 -19.02
N GLN A 318 -11.34 9.28 -19.52
CA GLN A 318 -11.54 8.98 -20.95
C GLN A 318 -11.20 10.20 -21.83
N ASP A 319 -11.62 11.39 -21.42
CA ASP A 319 -11.47 12.62 -22.19
C ASP A 319 -10.07 13.27 -22.07
N HIS A 320 -9.38 13.06 -20.93
CA HIS A 320 -8.21 13.87 -20.57
C HIS A 320 -6.90 13.10 -20.37
N SER A 321 -6.90 11.75 -20.39
CA SER A 321 -5.70 10.95 -20.12
C SER A 321 -4.53 11.23 -21.08
N LYS A 322 -4.84 11.60 -22.32
CA LYS A 322 -3.81 11.96 -23.31
C LYS A 322 -2.90 13.11 -22.81
N GLN A 323 -3.44 14.10 -22.11
CA GLN A 323 -2.64 15.21 -21.57
C GLN A 323 -1.55 14.72 -20.60
N LEU A 324 -1.87 13.70 -19.80
CA LEU A 324 -0.92 13.13 -18.84
C LEU A 324 0.11 12.23 -19.55
N VAL A 325 -0.30 11.49 -20.59
CA VAL A 325 0.62 10.71 -21.45
C VAL A 325 1.65 11.62 -22.14
N ASP A 326 1.20 12.77 -22.68
CA ASP A 326 2.08 13.73 -23.32
C ASP A 326 3.08 14.34 -22.32
N LEU A 327 2.61 14.69 -21.10
CA LEU A 327 3.45 15.17 -20.01
C LEU A 327 4.45 14.10 -19.56
N TRP A 328 4.01 12.85 -19.38
CA TRP A 328 4.87 11.72 -19.03
C TRP A 328 6.03 11.57 -20.01
N THR A 329 5.71 11.66 -21.30
CA THR A 329 6.73 11.56 -22.36
C THR A 329 7.73 12.71 -22.29
N LYS A 330 7.26 13.95 -22.04
CA LYS A 330 8.09 15.14 -21.92
C LYS A 330 9.02 15.12 -20.71
N THR A 331 8.54 14.60 -19.58
CA THR A 331 9.25 14.62 -18.28
C THR A 331 9.94 13.30 -17.95
N ASN A 332 9.90 12.32 -18.87
CA ASN A 332 10.39 10.96 -18.61
C ASN A 332 9.82 10.32 -17.34
N GLY A 333 8.53 10.57 -17.08
CA GLY A 333 7.82 9.99 -15.93
C GLY A 333 8.17 10.62 -14.58
N ASP A 334 8.58 11.89 -14.56
CA ASP A 334 8.75 12.64 -13.29
C ASP A 334 7.43 12.69 -12.53
N LEU A 335 7.42 12.08 -11.34
CA LEU A 335 6.19 11.92 -10.55
C LEU A 335 5.69 13.23 -9.96
N LYS A 336 6.56 14.19 -9.64
CA LYS A 336 6.10 15.49 -9.14
C LYS A 336 5.31 16.24 -10.21
N GLU A 337 5.80 16.24 -11.44
CA GLU A 337 5.12 16.88 -12.57
C GLU A 337 3.79 16.19 -12.88
N LEU A 338 3.78 14.84 -12.91
CA LEU A 338 2.56 14.07 -13.15
C LEU A 338 1.53 14.27 -12.03
N HIS A 339 1.94 14.21 -10.78
CA HIS A 339 1.06 14.43 -9.62
C HIS A 339 0.53 15.87 -9.60
N SER A 340 1.37 16.86 -9.88
CA SER A 340 0.93 18.26 -9.99
C SER A 340 -0.19 18.40 -11.01
N LYS A 341 -0.02 17.82 -12.20
CA LYS A 341 -1.04 17.83 -13.26
C LYS A 341 -2.34 17.13 -12.82
N VAL A 342 -2.23 15.97 -12.22
CA VAL A 342 -3.40 15.21 -11.72
C VAL A 342 -4.15 15.99 -10.63
N MET A 343 -3.44 16.63 -9.69
CA MET A 343 -4.06 17.46 -8.65
C MET A 343 -4.80 18.67 -9.25
N GLN A 344 -4.21 19.34 -10.25
CA GLN A 344 -4.89 20.41 -11.00
C GLN A 344 -6.17 19.88 -11.67
N MET A 345 -6.08 18.76 -12.37
CA MET A 345 -7.22 18.11 -13.01
C MET A 345 -8.32 17.76 -11.98
N SER A 346 -7.94 17.19 -10.85
CA SER A 346 -8.88 16.82 -9.79
C SER A 346 -9.66 18.02 -9.25
N ILE A 347 -8.99 19.14 -9.00
CA ILE A 347 -9.66 20.36 -8.50
C ILE A 347 -10.60 20.96 -9.54
N THR A 348 -10.25 20.89 -10.82
CA THR A 348 -11.03 21.48 -11.93
C THR A 348 -12.12 20.55 -12.45
N SER A 349 -12.01 19.25 -12.22
CA SER A 349 -13.04 18.28 -12.60
C SER A 349 -14.37 18.55 -11.86
N ASN A 350 -15.48 18.47 -12.59
CA ASN A 350 -16.82 18.52 -12.05
C ASN A 350 -17.40 17.12 -11.81
N GLU A 351 -16.70 16.08 -12.20
CA GLU A 351 -17.11 14.70 -11.96
C GLU A 351 -16.97 14.35 -10.49
N LYS A 352 -17.93 13.62 -9.96
CA LYS A 352 -17.95 13.18 -8.57
C LYS A 352 -17.21 11.86 -8.44
N VAL A 353 -16.22 11.83 -7.56
CA VAL A 353 -15.47 10.64 -7.20
C VAL A 353 -15.92 10.15 -5.85
N PHE A 354 -16.34 8.89 -5.77
CA PHE A 354 -16.68 8.27 -4.49
C PHE A 354 -15.41 7.85 -3.77
N LEU A 355 -15.24 8.31 -2.54
CA LEU A 355 -14.03 8.06 -1.78
C LEU A 355 -13.90 6.59 -1.39
N TRP A 356 -12.73 6.04 -1.53
CA TRP A 356 -12.38 4.75 -0.93
C TRP A 356 -12.70 4.73 0.56
N PRO A 357 -13.10 3.58 1.12
CA PRO A 357 -13.40 3.48 2.55
C PRO A 357 -12.31 4.04 3.46
N THR A 358 -11.05 3.66 3.25
CA THR A 358 -9.91 4.15 4.04
C THR A 358 -9.72 5.66 3.91
N THR A 359 -9.79 6.19 2.69
CA THR A 359 -9.68 7.65 2.46
C THR A 359 -10.80 8.39 3.17
N TRP A 360 -12.03 7.88 3.10
CA TRP A 360 -13.18 8.45 3.80
C TRP A 360 -13.00 8.38 5.32
N CYS A 361 -12.52 7.26 5.86
CA CYS A 361 -12.24 7.12 7.30
C CYS A 361 -11.23 8.16 7.79
N PHE A 362 -10.13 8.35 7.07
CA PHE A 362 -9.15 9.38 7.43
C PHE A 362 -9.73 10.78 7.31
N GLN A 363 -10.52 11.04 6.26
CA GLN A 363 -11.20 12.31 6.10
C GLN A 363 -12.13 12.63 7.28
N VAL A 364 -13.02 11.70 7.65
CA VAL A 364 -13.98 11.95 8.72
C VAL A 364 -13.28 12.06 10.07
N ALA A 365 -12.23 11.29 10.33
CA ALA A 365 -11.42 11.41 11.54
C ALA A 365 -10.75 12.78 11.65
N ARG A 366 -10.12 13.26 10.59
CA ARG A 366 -9.49 14.59 10.53
C ARG A 366 -10.50 15.72 10.69
N VAL A 367 -11.62 15.64 9.97
CA VAL A 367 -12.67 16.68 9.98
C VAL A 367 -13.33 16.78 11.33
N THR A 368 -13.59 15.67 12.02
CA THR A 368 -14.22 15.63 13.35
C THR A 368 -13.24 15.81 14.50
N GLY A 369 -11.95 15.55 14.26
CA GLY A 369 -10.94 15.45 15.32
C GLY A 369 -11.11 14.22 16.20
N ALA A 370 -11.93 13.25 15.78
CA ALA A 370 -12.13 11.98 16.49
C ALA A 370 -10.91 11.06 16.31
N ASN A 371 -10.60 10.27 17.33
CA ASN A 371 -9.50 9.31 17.28
C ASN A 371 -9.97 7.97 16.72
N ILE A 372 -9.47 7.58 15.54
CA ILE A 372 -9.78 6.29 14.91
C ILE A 372 -9.04 5.11 15.56
N ALA A 373 -8.02 5.39 16.35
CA ALA A 373 -7.22 4.41 17.08
C ALA A 373 -7.41 4.54 18.60
N ALA A 374 -8.59 5.02 19.04
CA ALA A 374 -8.90 5.15 20.46
C ALA A 374 -8.79 3.79 21.15
N GLY A 375 -7.97 3.72 22.20
CA GLY A 375 -7.68 2.48 22.93
C GLY A 375 -6.39 1.78 22.54
N PHE A 376 -5.74 2.16 21.45
CA PHE A 376 -4.48 1.53 21.02
C PHE A 376 -3.30 1.88 21.94
N ASN A 377 -3.30 3.07 22.54
CA ASN A 377 -2.25 3.51 23.47
C ASN A 377 -2.36 2.87 24.87
N GLU A 378 -3.43 2.11 25.13
CA GLU A 378 -3.68 1.43 26.40
C GLU A 378 -3.34 -0.06 26.35
N ILE A 379 -2.60 -0.49 25.32
CA ILE A 379 -2.18 -1.89 25.16
C ILE A 379 -1.06 -2.19 26.17
N GLY A 380 -1.44 -2.57 27.38
CA GLY A 380 -0.61 -3.39 28.25
C GLY A 380 -0.91 -4.87 28.01
N GLU A 381 -0.03 -5.76 28.43
CA GLU A 381 -0.15 -7.21 28.24
C GLU A 381 -1.52 -7.79 28.66
N ASP A 382 -2.20 -7.15 29.61
CA ASP A 382 -3.49 -7.59 30.17
C ASP A 382 -4.73 -7.08 29.42
N ASN A 383 -4.61 -6.11 28.50
CA ASN A 383 -5.76 -5.40 27.90
C ASN A 383 -6.05 -5.75 26.42
N MET A 384 -5.49 -6.81 25.87
CA MET A 384 -5.67 -7.21 24.45
C MET A 384 -7.10 -7.56 24.03
N ARG A 385 -8.06 -7.66 24.95
CA ARG A 385 -9.42 -8.15 24.65
C ARG A 385 -10.49 -7.07 24.51
N SER A 386 -10.18 -5.80 24.77
CA SER A 386 -11.18 -4.72 24.86
C SER A 386 -11.02 -3.59 23.84
N HIS A 387 -10.54 -3.86 22.61
CA HIS A 387 -10.40 -2.81 21.62
C HIS A 387 -11.74 -2.48 20.96
N ILE A 388 -12.32 -1.37 21.36
CA ILE A 388 -13.60 -0.88 20.88
C ILE A 388 -13.47 -0.37 19.45
N ILE A 389 -12.30 0.20 19.08
CA ILE A 389 -11.98 0.60 17.70
C ILE A 389 -10.59 0.03 17.34
N ASP A 390 -10.56 -1.10 16.64
CA ASP A 390 -9.37 -1.63 15.98
C ASP A 390 -9.39 -1.14 14.52
N PRO A 391 -8.46 -0.26 14.10
CA PRO A 391 -8.46 0.27 12.74
C PRO A 391 -8.35 -0.82 11.67
N SER A 392 -7.57 -1.87 11.90
CA SER A 392 -7.41 -2.96 10.94
C SER A 392 -8.71 -3.75 10.76
N ARG A 393 -9.41 -4.04 11.85
CA ARG A 393 -10.72 -4.69 11.80
C ARG A 393 -11.74 -3.81 11.07
N ILE A 394 -11.75 -2.51 11.35
CA ILE A 394 -12.66 -1.57 10.68
C ILE A 394 -12.41 -1.56 9.17
N MET A 395 -11.15 -1.50 8.73
CA MET A 395 -10.84 -1.52 7.30
C MET A 395 -11.23 -2.84 6.65
N SER A 396 -11.01 -3.96 7.32
CA SER A 396 -11.46 -5.28 6.88
C SER A 396 -13.00 -5.34 6.78
N GLU A 397 -13.71 -4.88 7.81
CA GLU A 397 -15.18 -4.80 7.80
C GLU A 397 -15.71 -3.84 6.72
N MET A 398 -14.97 -2.81 6.37
CA MET A 398 -15.30 -1.91 5.26
C MET A 398 -14.93 -2.45 3.88
N GLY A 399 -14.30 -3.62 3.80
CA GLY A 399 -13.87 -4.25 2.57
C GLY A 399 -12.69 -3.56 1.88
N HIS A 400 -11.87 -2.81 2.64
CA HIS A 400 -10.73 -2.06 2.10
C HIS A 400 -9.50 -2.18 3.03
N ASP A 401 -9.04 -3.41 3.21
CA ASP A 401 -7.92 -3.71 4.11
C ASP A 401 -6.62 -3.81 3.31
N PHE A 402 -5.84 -2.73 3.28
CA PHE A 402 -4.53 -2.68 2.63
C PHE A 402 -3.52 -3.71 3.12
N TRP A 403 -3.72 -4.27 4.34
CA TRP A 403 -2.84 -5.29 4.88
C TRP A 403 -3.23 -6.71 4.50
N ALA A 404 -4.49 -6.95 4.12
CA ALA A 404 -5.02 -8.28 3.88
C ALA A 404 -5.42 -8.55 2.42
N GLU A 405 -4.99 -7.70 1.48
CA GLU A 405 -5.31 -7.89 0.06
C GLU A 405 -4.71 -9.20 -0.45
N ARG A 406 -5.56 -10.04 -1.02
CA ARG A 406 -5.18 -11.37 -1.49
C ARG A 406 -4.82 -11.42 -2.96
N GLN A 407 -5.29 -10.43 -3.72
CA GLN A 407 -5.09 -10.37 -5.17
C GLN A 407 -4.19 -9.19 -5.55
N PRO A 408 -3.25 -9.38 -6.49
CA PRO A 408 -2.26 -8.36 -6.84
C PRO A 408 -2.83 -7.18 -7.64
N ASN A 409 -4.08 -7.26 -8.11
CA ASN A 409 -4.75 -6.18 -8.85
C ASN A 409 -5.12 -4.97 -7.98
N GLY A 410 -5.09 -5.13 -6.64
CA GLY A 410 -5.51 -4.10 -5.69
C GLY A 410 -7.01 -3.83 -5.70
N PHE A 411 -7.42 -2.80 -4.99
CA PHE A 411 -8.82 -2.39 -4.89
C PHE A 411 -9.22 -1.52 -6.09
N SER A 412 -10.50 -1.62 -6.47
CA SER A 412 -11.05 -0.88 -7.61
C SER A 412 -11.02 0.64 -7.42
N ASP A 413 -10.72 1.35 -8.52
CA ASP A 413 -10.82 2.82 -8.60
C ASP A 413 -12.22 3.28 -9.08
N LEU A 414 -13.12 2.34 -9.41
CA LEU A 414 -14.44 2.66 -9.95
C LEU A 414 -15.44 2.94 -8.83
N LYS A 415 -16.25 3.97 -9.02
CA LYS A 415 -17.27 4.39 -8.08
C LYS A 415 -18.30 3.28 -7.79
N ASP A 416 -18.72 2.56 -8.83
CA ASP A 416 -19.82 1.60 -8.74
C ASP A 416 -19.47 0.39 -7.86
N ASP A 417 -18.20 0.08 -7.70
CA ASP A 417 -17.74 -1.00 -6.80
C ASP A 417 -17.88 -0.63 -5.31
N TRP A 418 -18.03 0.67 -4.99
CA TRP A 418 -18.08 1.18 -3.62
C TRP A 418 -19.43 1.77 -3.19
N ILE A 419 -20.39 1.93 -4.11
CA ILE A 419 -21.70 2.55 -3.84
C ILE A 419 -22.80 1.51 -3.70
N SER A 420 -22.60 0.48 -2.90
CA SER A 420 -23.63 -0.51 -2.58
C SER A 420 -24.29 -0.21 -1.23
N THR A 421 -25.50 -0.77 -1.00
CA THR A 421 -26.20 -0.67 0.29
C THR A 421 -25.32 -1.17 1.43
N GLU A 422 -24.56 -2.24 1.21
CA GLU A 422 -23.66 -2.81 2.20
C GLU A 422 -22.53 -1.85 2.55
N HIS A 423 -21.87 -1.26 1.56
CA HIS A 423 -20.79 -0.28 1.80
C HIS A 423 -21.28 1.00 2.48
N ILE A 424 -22.51 1.44 2.20
CA ILE A 424 -23.14 2.57 2.90
C ILE A 424 -23.45 2.20 4.36
N ASP A 425 -24.03 1.03 4.61
CA ASP A 425 -24.34 0.56 5.97
C ASP A 425 -23.08 0.45 6.84
N ARG A 426 -21.99 -0.08 6.27
CA ARG A 426 -20.68 -0.15 6.94
C ARG A 426 -20.17 1.24 7.34
N ARG A 427 -20.31 2.24 6.48
CA ARG A 427 -19.94 3.64 6.80
C ARG A 427 -20.82 4.23 7.90
N ILE A 428 -22.13 3.95 7.89
CA ILE A 428 -23.08 4.37 8.93
C ILE A 428 -22.68 3.78 10.29
N ARG A 429 -22.36 2.49 10.33
CA ARG A 429 -21.90 1.82 11.57
C ARG A 429 -20.59 2.43 12.07
N TYR A 430 -19.63 2.65 11.18
CA TYR A 430 -18.35 3.27 11.56
C TYR A 430 -18.54 4.70 12.07
N ALA A 431 -19.35 5.52 11.42
CA ALA A 431 -19.68 6.86 11.90
C ALA A 431 -20.32 6.84 13.31
N GLY A 432 -21.17 5.84 13.59
CA GLY A 432 -21.71 5.60 14.93
C GLY A 432 -20.63 5.27 15.95
N LEU A 433 -19.73 4.33 15.64
CA LEU A 433 -18.59 4.00 16.51
C LEU A 433 -17.68 5.20 16.75
N LEU A 434 -17.44 6.01 15.72
CA LEU A 434 -16.63 7.22 15.83
C LEU A 434 -17.27 8.26 16.76
N PHE A 435 -18.60 8.40 16.74
CA PHE A 435 -19.33 9.25 17.68
C PHE A 435 -19.23 8.71 19.11
N ASP A 436 -19.54 7.44 19.30
CA ASP A 436 -19.69 6.82 20.61
C ASP A 436 -18.33 6.67 21.34
N PHE A 437 -17.24 6.37 20.62
CA PHE A 437 -15.95 6.01 21.19
C PHE A 437 -14.78 6.86 20.71
N GLY A 438 -14.84 7.46 19.51
CA GLY A 438 -13.76 8.27 18.93
C GLY A 438 -13.58 9.63 19.56
N ARG A 439 -14.50 10.08 20.44
CA ARG A 439 -14.47 11.37 21.12
C ARG A 439 -14.26 12.55 20.17
N PRO A 440 -15.22 12.84 19.28
CA PRO A 440 -15.11 13.95 18.34
C PRO A 440 -14.80 15.27 19.08
N LYS A 441 -13.88 16.07 18.56
CA LYS A 441 -13.46 17.34 19.17
C LYS A 441 -14.16 18.54 18.56
N LYS A 442 -14.73 18.39 17.35
CA LYS A 442 -15.42 19.47 16.64
C LYS A 442 -16.93 19.28 16.71
N ASP A 443 -17.65 20.34 16.94
CA ASP A 443 -19.11 20.37 16.94
C ASP A 443 -19.69 19.98 15.58
N THR A 444 -20.78 19.20 15.57
CA THR A 444 -21.40 18.70 14.34
C THR A 444 -21.93 19.84 13.47
N ASN A 445 -22.51 20.91 14.05
CA ASN A 445 -22.99 22.05 13.29
C ASN A 445 -21.85 22.82 12.63
N TYR A 446 -20.69 22.90 13.32
CA TYR A 446 -19.48 23.46 12.73
C TYR A 446 -19.07 22.67 11.49
N ILE A 447 -19.04 21.33 11.57
CA ILE A 447 -18.69 20.45 10.45
C ILE A 447 -19.68 20.65 9.28
N ILE A 448 -20.99 20.67 9.55
CA ILE A 448 -22.03 20.92 8.55
C ILE A 448 -21.77 22.25 7.84
N ASN A 449 -21.55 23.32 8.56
CA ASN A 449 -21.35 24.65 7.97
C ASN A 449 -20.06 24.77 7.13
N GLN A 450 -19.01 24.05 7.51
CA GLN A 450 -17.75 24.04 6.76
C GLN A 450 -17.81 23.16 5.50
N HIS A 451 -18.41 21.99 5.57
CA HIS A 451 -18.26 20.95 4.55
C HIS A 451 -19.51 20.74 3.69
N ILE A 452 -20.71 21.06 4.17
CA ILE A 452 -21.94 20.89 3.42
C ILE A 452 -22.30 22.20 2.73
N LYS A 453 -22.21 22.24 1.42
CA LYS A 453 -22.42 23.46 0.63
C LYS A 453 -23.82 23.55 0.02
N MET A 454 -24.48 22.41 -0.23
CA MET A 454 -25.85 22.38 -0.74
C MET A 454 -26.82 22.91 0.34
N PRO A 455 -27.50 24.05 0.13
CA PRO A 455 -28.33 24.68 1.18
C PRO A 455 -29.46 23.76 1.68
N ALA A 456 -30.13 23.05 0.77
CA ALA A 456 -31.22 22.16 1.16
C ALA A 456 -30.76 21.01 2.06
N LEU A 457 -29.60 20.39 1.73
CA LEU A 457 -29.02 19.32 2.54
C LEU A 457 -28.54 19.87 3.90
N ARG A 458 -27.85 21.01 3.89
CA ARG A 458 -27.37 21.65 5.11
C ARG A 458 -28.52 21.96 6.09
N ASN A 459 -29.59 22.56 5.60
CA ASN A 459 -30.77 22.87 6.42
C ASN A 459 -31.43 21.61 6.98
N LYS A 460 -31.53 20.55 6.15
CA LYS A 460 -32.05 19.25 6.57
C LYS A 460 -31.19 18.62 7.67
N LEU A 461 -29.87 18.65 7.54
CA LEU A 461 -28.96 18.11 8.57
C LEU A 461 -29.04 18.90 9.87
N LEU A 462 -29.08 20.23 9.80
CA LEU A 462 -29.21 21.10 10.98
C LEU A 462 -30.54 20.91 11.70
N SER A 463 -31.62 20.53 11.01
CA SER A 463 -32.92 20.28 11.62
C SER A 463 -33.04 18.94 12.37
N ILE A 464 -32.06 18.04 12.27
CA ILE A 464 -32.04 16.78 13.00
C ILE A 464 -31.78 17.05 14.49
N GLY A 465 -32.79 16.78 15.34
CA GLY A 465 -32.69 17.08 16.76
C GLY A 465 -31.72 16.20 17.53
N ASN A 466 -31.64 14.91 17.20
CA ASN A 466 -30.72 13.98 17.86
C ASN A 466 -29.29 14.16 17.35
N GLU A 467 -28.36 14.49 18.25
CA GLU A 467 -26.96 14.83 17.89
C GLU A 467 -26.21 13.64 17.24
N ARG A 468 -26.36 12.43 17.80
CA ARG A 468 -25.72 11.23 17.23
C ARG A 468 -26.21 10.98 15.81
N THR A 469 -27.53 11.06 15.58
CA THR A 469 -28.13 10.89 14.25
C THR A 469 -27.66 11.98 13.30
N ARG A 470 -27.61 13.23 13.76
CA ARG A 470 -27.12 14.38 12.98
C ARG A 470 -25.66 14.18 12.57
N PHE A 471 -24.81 13.75 13.49
CA PHE A 471 -23.41 13.46 13.23
C PHE A 471 -23.25 12.36 12.16
N ILE A 472 -23.90 11.21 12.33
CA ILE A 472 -23.86 10.10 11.38
C ILE A 472 -24.37 10.55 10.01
N ALA A 473 -25.53 11.20 9.96
CA ALA A 473 -26.12 11.70 8.71
C ALA A 473 -25.20 12.70 8.00
N THR A 474 -24.47 13.52 8.76
CA THR A 474 -23.49 14.47 8.20
C THR A 474 -22.33 13.73 7.54
N LEU A 475 -21.69 12.80 8.25
CA LEU A 475 -20.51 12.08 7.73
C LEU A 475 -20.85 11.16 6.56
N CYS A 476 -22.05 10.58 6.57
CA CYS A 476 -22.55 9.72 5.49
C CYS A 476 -23.35 10.48 4.42
N SER A 477 -23.30 11.81 4.43
CA SER A 477 -23.94 12.61 3.37
C SER A 477 -23.17 12.50 2.04
N PRO A 478 -23.83 12.70 0.90
CA PRO A 478 -23.18 12.67 -0.41
C PRO A 478 -21.95 13.58 -0.49
N GLU A 479 -22.02 14.80 0.08
CA GLU A 479 -20.91 15.75 0.04
C GLU A 479 -19.71 15.35 0.93
N MET A 480 -19.87 14.37 1.82
CA MET A 480 -18.78 13.82 2.62
C MET A 480 -18.25 12.49 2.08
N MET A 481 -19.04 11.78 1.29
CA MET A 481 -18.63 10.52 0.67
C MET A 481 -18.12 10.68 -0.76
N GLU A 482 -18.54 11.75 -1.43
CA GLU A 482 -18.11 12.10 -2.80
C GLU A 482 -17.34 13.43 -2.79
N VAL A 483 -16.39 13.55 -3.71
CA VAL A 483 -15.59 14.75 -3.88
C VAL A 483 -15.57 15.24 -5.33
#